data_9d419e0e6dc71c777ef07d64bede886f
#
_entry.id   9d419e0e6dc71c777ef07d64bede886f
#
_cell.length_a   1.000
_cell.length_b   1.000
_cell.length_c   1.000
_cell.angle_alpha   90.00
_cell.angle_beta   90.00
_cell.angle_gamma   90.00
#
_symmetry.space_group_name_H-M   'P 1'
#
loop_
_entity.id
_entity.type
_entity.pdbx_description
1 polymer ?
#
loop_
_entity_poly.entity_id
_entity_poly.type
_entity_poly.pdbx_seq_one_letter_code
_entity_poly.pdbx_strand_id
1 'polypeptide(L)'
;MPLFSRKIKEQGETSSQPKTYPVWLIAATWVIAFLMITLLGFSLYQYFTGHSLLAFMQFLSKTTAESQAPSALPVFAPTKAYDSVVRSTDPETVLPTGSRQNVVEYQVESGDTLFGLAKTYSLEPESILWANFSALHDNPHLISLGVTLTIPPLDGILYEWKEGDKLDHIAGLYKVTVEDILLYPGNDLDITNPVIEPGTLIMIPGGYRDLERSWIVPLQAADVSGGTTAKINGPGSCTPAGVYYGSGAFGWPAAYPGEVSGNDYWSGHPAIDMMCYEGDAIFASDSGVVIYAGPISGGYGNMVAIDHQGGYVTIYAHLSSWNVSCGQVVSKGQVIGACGTSGNSTGAHLHFEIRQGSGFINPWQALQ
;
A
#
# COMPACT_ATOMS: atom_id res chain seq x y z
N MET A 1 -38.56 64.12 39.94
CA MET A 1 -38.11 62.89 40.60
C MET A 1 -36.94 62.38 39.86
N PRO A 2 -35.83 62.05 40.58
CA PRO A 2 -34.48 62.44 40.14
C PRO A 2 -33.81 61.41 39.19
N LEU A 3 -33.00 62.00 38.28
CA LEU A 3 -32.02 61.46 37.42
C LEU A 3 -30.87 60.76 38.21
N PHE A 4 -30.60 59.51 37.95
CA PHE A 4 -29.35 58.87 38.39
C PHE A 4 -28.30 58.95 37.27
N SER A 5 -27.38 59.85 37.45
CA SER A 5 -26.13 59.96 36.66
C SER A 5 -25.19 58.84 37.13
N ARG A 6 -24.79 57.91 36.22
CA ARG A 6 -23.75 56.92 36.47
C ARG A 6 -22.43 57.48 35.91
N LYS A 7 -21.49 57.79 36.76
CA LYS A 7 -20.10 58.11 36.42
C LYS A 7 -19.42 56.90 35.83
N ILE A 8 -18.94 57.01 34.60
CA ILE A 8 -18.02 56.09 33.97
C ILE A 8 -16.64 56.34 34.54
N LYS A 9 -16.03 55.34 35.17
CA LYS A 9 -14.64 55.36 35.63
C LYS A 9 -13.77 55.03 34.41
N GLU A 10 -12.96 55.93 33.95
CA GLU A 10 -11.86 55.70 33.02
C GLU A 10 -10.84 54.77 33.70
N GLN A 11 -10.67 53.56 33.13
CA GLN A 11 -9.54 52.69 33.45
C GLN A 11 -8.39 53.09 32.55
N GLY A 12 -7.28 53.54 33.19
CA GLY A 12 -6.07 53.92 32.50
C GLY A 12 -5.44 52.77 31.70
N GLU A 13 -5.16 53.01 30.44
CA GLU A 13 -4.32 52.18 29.60
C GLU A 13 -2.90 52.15 30.16
N THR A 14 -2.47 51.00 30.68
CA THR A 14 -1.07 50.76 30.94
C THR A 14 -0.39 50.39 29.61
N SER A 15 0.26 51.37 29.02
CA SER A 15 1.19 51.20 27.90
C SER A 15 2.34 50.27 28.32
N SER A 16 2.28 49.03 27.92
CA SER A 16 3.41 48.11 28.02
C SER A 16 4.42 48.41 26.90
N GLN A 17 5.52 49.01 27.26
CA GLN A 17 6.67 49.21 26.37
C GLN A 17 7.18 47.82 25.90
N PRO A 18 7.52 47.66 24.61
CA PRO A 18 8.08 46.42 24.10
C PRO A 18 9.45 46.17 24.74
N LYS A 19 9.64 44.99 25.37
CA LYS A 19 10.93 44.58 25.93
C LYS A 19 11.92 44.36 24.79
N THR A 20 12.89 45.28 24.66
CA THR A 20 14.01 45.13 23.73
C THR A 20 15.01 44.12 24.29
N TYR A 21 15.12 42.99 23.68
CA TYR A 21 16.15 42.00 24.04
C TYR A 21 17.52 42.45 23.50
N PRO A 22 18.61 42.23 24.24
CA PRO A 22 19.93 42.63 23.79
C PRO A 22 20.34 41.82 22.53
N VAL A 23 20.97 42.50 21.59
CA VAL A 23 21.31 41.96 20.25
C VAL A 23 22.11 40.64 20.31
N TRP A 24 22.96 40.50 21.35
CA TRP A 24 23.73 39.25 21.55
C TRP A 24 22.85 38.04 21.88
N LEU A 25 21.70 38.22 22.54
CA LEU A 25 20.74 37.15 22.84
C LEU A 25 20.05 36.67 21.55
N ILE A 26 19.72 37.60 20.65
CA ILE A 26 19.12 37.29 19.35
C ILE A 26 20.16 36.56 18.47
N ALA A 27 21.41 37.01 18.48
CA ALA A 27 22.49 36.32 17.75
C ALA A 27 22.73 34.91 18.29
N ALA A 28 22.71 34.70 19.61
CA ALA A 28 22.89 33.38 20.22
C ALA A 28 21.75 32.41 19.85
N THR A 29 20.49 32.87 19.80
CA THR A 29 19.37 32.04 19.39
C THR A 29 19.49 31.57 17.92
N TRP A 30 19.97 32.46 17.03
CA TRP A 30 20.19 32.09 15.62
C TRP A 30 21.33 31.09 15.45
N VAL A 31 22.41 31.19 16.22
CA VAL A 31 23.52 30.21 16.20
C VAL A 31 23.05 28.84 16.68
N ILE A 32 22.26 28.81 17.77
CA ILE A 32 21.69 27.54 18.27
C ILE A 32 20.72 26.92 17.26
N ALA A 33 19.85 27.73 16.65
CA ALA A 33 18.93 27.25 15.61
C ALA A 33 19.69 26.68 14.41
N PHE A 34 20.75 27.33 13.95
CA PHE A 34 21.57 26.85 12.85
C PHE A 34 22.28 25.54 13.18
N LEU A 35 22.82 25.39 14.38
CA LEU A 35 23.42 24.13 14.88
C LEU A 35 22.40 23.00 14.95
N MET A 36 21.19 23.29 15.42
CA MET A 36 20.12 22.28 15.44
C MET A 36 19.70 21.81 14.04
N ILE A 37 19.57 22.74 13.09
CA ILE A 37 19.22 22.42 11.70
C ILE A 37 20.33 21.58 11.04
N THR A 38 21.60 21.92 11.27
CA THR A 38 22.75 21.15 10.72
C THR A 38 22.84 19.76 11.34
N LEU A 39 22.58 19.59 12.63
CA LEU A 39 22.53 18.29 13.30
C LEU A 39 21.36 17.44 12.80
N LEU A 40 20.19 18.06 12.60
CA LEU A 40 19.03 17.37 12.05
C LEU A 40 19.26 16.92 10.59
N GLY A 41 19.82 17.81 9.77
CA GLY A 41 20.19 17.48 8.39
C GLY A 41 21.22 16.36 8.30
N PHE A 42 22.20 16.37 9.21
CA PHE A 42 23.20 15.31 9.28
C PHE A 42 22.62 13.98 9.78
N SER A 43 21.70 14.01 10.73
CA SER A 43 21.00 12.82 11.20
C SER A 43 20.12 12.20 10.12
N LEU A 44 19.40 13.03 9.36
CA LEU A 44 18.62 12.57 8.20
C LEU A 44 19.51 12.00 7.09
N TYR A 45 20.63 12.64 6.80
CA TYR A 45 21.60 12.14 5.83
C TYR A 45 22.13 10.75 6.22
N GLN A 46 22.47 10.53 7.50
CA GLN A 46 22.89 9.23 8.01
C GLN A 46 21.78 8.17 7.92
N TYR A 47 20.54 8.56 8.20
CA TYR A 47 19.40 7.68 8.11
C TYR A 47 19.17 7.17 6.66
N PHE A 48 19.29 8.07 5.68
CA PHE A 48 19.07 7.71 4.27
C PHE A 48 20.27 7.05 3.59
N THR A 49 21.50 7.30 4.04
CA THR A 49 22.72 6.76 3.38
C THR A 49 23.29 5.52 4.07
N GLY A 50 22.84 5.18 5.27
CA GLY A 50 23.34 4.03 6.03
C GLY A 50 24.82 4.12 6.44
N HIS A 51 25.47 5.28 6.27
CA HIS A 51 26.88 5.46 6.60
C HIS A 51 27.10 5.97 8.02
N SER A 52 27.85 5.21 8.82
CA SER A 52 28.21 5.60 10.18
C SER A 52 29.30 6.67 10.20
N LEU A 53 29.34 7.49 11.26
CA LEU A 53 30.40 8.51 11.52
C LEU A 53 31.83 7.94 11.42
N LEU A 54 32.02 6.66 11.75
CA LEU A 54 33.27 5.95 11.62
C LEU A 54 33.75 5.83 10.17
N ALA A 55 32.85 5.61 9.20
CA ALA A 55 33.19 5.54 7.79
C ALA A 55 33.65 6.91 7.22
N PHE A 56 33.03 8.00 7.69
CA PHE A 56 33.41 9.35 7.29
C PHE A 56 34.76 9.78 7.87
N MET A 57 35.06 9.43 9.12
CA MET A 57 36.36 9.70 9.75
C MET A 57 37.49 8.89 9.09
N GLN A 58 37.24 7.67 8.62
CA GLN A 58 38.17 6.89 7.85
C GLN A 58 38.43 7.44 6.45
N PHE A 59 37.44 8.08 5.84
CA PHE A 59 37.59 8.77 4.55
C PHE A 59 38.48 9.99 4.69
N LEU A 60 38.33 10.81 5.72
CA LEU A 60 39.16 12.00 5.98
C LEU A 60 40.59 11.64 6.37
N SER A 61 40.85 10.51 7.00
CA SER A 61 42.22 10.07 7.37
C SER A 61 43.03 9.49 6.19
N LYS A 62 42.38 9.24 5.05
CA LYS A 62 43.00 8.61 3.89
C LYS A 62 43.55 9.63 2.86
N THR A 63 43.41 10.94 3.12
CA THR A 63 43.84 12.01 2.20
C THR A 63 45.23 12.59 2.46
N THR A 64 46.01 11.99 3.38
CA THR A 64 47.41 12.31 3.58
C THR A 64 48.27 11.06 3.41
N ALA A 65 48.23 10.46 2.23
CA ALA A 65 49.24 9.50 1.82
C ALA A 65 50.15 10.16 0.77
N GLU A 66 51.36 10.32 1.19
CA GLU A 66 52.55 10.76 0.52
C GLU A 66 52.68 10.22 -0.91
N SER A 67 52.90 11.14 -1.85
CA SER A 67 53.24 10.84 -3.26
C SER A 67 54.58 10.11 -3.31
N GLN A 68 54.55 8.77 -3.42
CA GLN A 68 55.68 8.02 -3.89
C GLN A 68 55.72 8.04 -5.42
N ALA A 69 56.83 8.47 -5.96
CA ALA A 69 57.13 8.45 -7.39
C ALA A 69 56.91 7.04 -7.98
N PRO A 70 56.40 6.93 -9.22
CA PRO A 70 56.15 5.63 -9.83
C PRO A 70 57.49 4.88 -10.03
N SER A 71 57.62 3.73 -9.36
CA SER A 71 58.67 2.78 -9.67
C SER A 71 58.50 2.29 -11.11
N ALA A 72 59.59 2.19 -11.83
CA ALA A 72 59.64 1.79 -13.24
C ALA A 72 58.80 0.55 -13.49
N LEU A 73 57.95 0.60 -14.51
CA LEU A 73 57.16 -0.53 -14.98
C LEU A 73 58.09 -1.71 -15.30
N PRO A 74 57.76 -2.93 -14.87
CA PRO A 74 58.52 -4.11 -15.26
C PRO A 74 58.48 -4.28 -16.78
N VAL A 75 59.67 -4.44 -17.40
CA VAL A 75 59.80 -4.75 -18.81
C VAL A 75 59.14 -6.10 -19.07
N PHE A 76 58.03 -6.06 -19.80
CA PHE A 76 57.31 -7.27 -20.21
C PHE A 76 58.16 -7.98 -21.28
N ALA A 77 58.88 -9.02 -20.89
CA ALA A 77 59.47 -9.95 -21.83
C ALA A 77 58.38 -10.89 -22.35
N PRO A 78 58.12 -11.01 -23.66
CA PRO A 78 57.10 -11.93 -24.17
C PRO A 78 57.61 -13.38 -24.00
N THR A 79 57.22 -14.02 -22.91
CA THR A 79 57.42 -15.45 -22.73
C THR A 79 56.21 -16.20 -23.21
N LYS A 80 56.39 -16.90 -24.32
CA LYS A 80 55.54 -17.93 -24.92
C LYS A 80 54.13 -17.48 -25.37
N ALA A 81 53.84 -17.73 -26.63
CA ALA A 81 52.51 -17.73 -27.19
C ALA A 81 51.63 -18.58 -26.27
N TYR A 82 50.71 -17.91 -25.55
CA TYR A 82 49.64 -18.62 -24.93
C TYR A 82 48.77 -19.18 -26.03
N ASP A 83 48.55 -20.49 -26.01
CA ASP A 83 47.46 -21.11 -26.73
C ASP A 83 46.23 -20.25 -26.58
N SER A 84 45.58 -20.00 -27.67
CA SER A 84 44.31 -19.27 -27.70
C SER A 84 43.42 -19.79 -26.57
N VAL A 85 43.08 -18.91 -25.64
CA VAL A 85 42.00 -19.18 -24.70
C VAL A 85 40.80 -19.48 -25.55
N VAL A 86 40.50 -20.77 -25.71
CA VAL A 86 39.20 -21.21 -26.23
C VAL A 86 38.20 -20.61 -25.27
N ARG A 87 37.54 -19.53 -25.68
CA ARG A 87 36.32 -19.09 -25.01
C ARG A 87 35.37 -20.29 -25.14
N SER A 88 35.22 -21.05 -24.09
CA SER A 88 34.07 -21.87 -23.92
C SER A 88 32.88 -20.90 -23.96
N THR A 89 32.23 -20.85 -25.09
CA THR A 89 30.91 -20.28 -25.19
C THR A 89 29.96 -21.32 -24.60
N ASP A 90 30.05 -21.49 -23.28
CA ASP A 90 28.99 -22.09 -22.53
C ASP A 90 28.06 -20.92 -22.19
N PRO A 91 26.93 -20.76 -22.89
CA PRO A 91 25.98 -19.70 -22.60
C PRO A 91 25.04 -20.11 -21.44
N GLU A 92 25.51 -20.94 -20.54
CA GLU A 92 24.78 -21.14 -19.30
C GLU A 92 24.94 -19.85 -18.46
N THR A 93 24.08 -18.91 -18.77
CA THR A 93 23.69 -17.89 -17.79
C THR A 93 23.22 -18.68 -16.57
N VAL A 94 24.04 -18.74 -15.52
CA VAL A 94 23.64 -19.35 -14.26
C VAL A 94 22.54 -18.44 -13.70
N LEU A 95 21.30 -18.78 -14.04
CA LEU A 95 20.16 -18.13 -13.43
C LEU A 95 20.20 -18.39 -11.93
N PRO A 96 19.90 -17.39 -11.08
CA PRO A 96 19.87 -17.61 -9.65
C PRO A 96 19.02 -18.83 -9.32
N THR A 97 19.58 -19.73 -8.51
CA THR A 97 18.89 -20.93 -8.06
C THR A 97 17.55 -20.52 -7.42
N GLY A 98 16.42 -20.81 -8.07
CA GLY A 98 15.09 -20.44 -7.61
C GLY A 98 14.30 -19.49 -8.51
N SER A 99 14.88 -18.92 -9.58
CA SER A 99 14.09 -18.16 -10.56
C SER A 99 13.24 -19.12 -11.39
N ARG A 100 11.91 -19.02 -11.27
CA ARG A 100 11.00 -19.73 -12.17
C ARG A 100 11.11 -19.10 -13.56
N GLN A 101 11.17 -19.95 -14.58
CA GLN A 101 11.15 -19.50 -15.97
C GLN A 101 9.79 -19.75 -16.64
N ASN A 102 9.00 -20.65 -16.06
CA ASN A 102 7.75 -21.11 -16.64
C ASN A 102 6.55 -20.67 -15.81
N VAL A 103 5.46 -20.48 -16.51
CA VAL A 103 4.12 -20.32 -15.93
C VAL A 103 3.73 -21.61 -15.20
N VAL A 104 3.07 -21.48 -14.05
CA VAL A 104 2.57 -22.60 -13.24
C VAL A 104 1.06 -22.50 -13.13
N GLU A 105 0.37 -23.64 -13.39
CA GLU A 105 -1.05 -23.78 -13.09
C GLU A 105 -1.19 -24.24 -11.64
N TYR A 106 -1.95 -23.49 -10.85
CA TYR A 106 -2.19 -23.77 -9.43
C TYR A 106 -3.68 -23.93 -9.16
N GLN A 107 -4.08 -25.04 -8.57
CA GLN A 107 -5.46 -25.24 -8.12
C GLN A 107 -5.64 -24.73 -6.69
N VAL A 108 -6.55 -23.78 -6.52
CA VAL A 108 -6.83 -23.14 -5.21
C VAL A 108 -7.32 -24.17 -4.21
N GLU A 109 -6.68 -24.18 -3.04
CA GLU A 109 -6.99 -25.03 -1.90
C GLU A 109 -7.75 -24.22 -0.80
N SER A 110 -8.28 -24.97 0.20
CA SER A 110 -8.97 -24.33 1.32
C SER A 110 -8.00 -23.53 2.18
N GLY A 111 -8.32 -22.27 2.41
CA GLY A 111 -7.48 -21.33 3.18
C GLY A 111 -6.52 -20.50 2.32
N ASP A 112 -6.45 -20.77 1.02
CA ASP A 112 -5.67 -19.91 0.13
C ASP A 112 -6.25 -18.52 0.01
N THR A 113 -5.35 -17.54 -0.06
CA THR A 113 -5.67 -16.16 -0.40
C THR A 113 -4.74 -15.70 -1.51
N LEU A 114 -5.16 -14.72 -2.30
CA LEU A 114 -4.32 -14.18 -3.37
C LEU A 114 -2.99 -13.65 -2.82
N PHE A 115 -3.04 -12.94 -1.70
CA PHE A 115 -1.87 -12.41 -1.01
C PHE A 115 -0.96 -13.53 -0.46
N GLY A 116 -1.54 -14.60 0.08
CA GLY A 116 -0.81 -15.78 0.55
C GLY A 116 -0.08 -16.50 -0.58
N LEU A 117 -0.76 -16.69 -1.72
CA LEU A 117 -0.16 -17.27 -2.92
C LEU A 117 0.96 -16.38 -3.47
N ALA A 118 0.74 -15.07 -3.56
CA ALA A 118 1.77 -14.13 -3.99
C ALA A 118 3.03 -14.25 -3.12
N LYS A 119 2.88 -14.30 -1.80
CA LYS A 119 3.98 -14.52 -0.86
C LYS A 119 4.67 -15.86 -1.07
N THR A 120 3.91 -16.94 -1.25
CA THR A 120 4.44 -18.30 -1.49
C THR A 120 5.28 -18.36 -2.75
N TYR A 121 4.83 -17.67 -3.79
CA TYR A 121 5.50 -17.62 -5.08
C TYR A 121 6.50 -16.47 -5.22
N SER A 122 6.69 -15.64 -4.20
CA SER A 122 7.55 -14.44 -4.20
C SER A 122 7.19 -13.49 -5.34
N LEU A 123 5.91 -13.18 -5.47
CA LEU A 123 5.33 -12.28 -6.46
C LEU A 123 4.55 -11.15 -5.76
N GLU A 124 4.41 -10.04 -6.47
CA GLU A 124 3.41 -9.05 -6.13
C GLU A 124 2.00 -9.60 -6.44
N PRO A 125 1.01 -9.39 -5.56
CA PRO A 125 -0.35 -9.91 -5.77
C PRO A 125 -0.98 -9.45 -7.09
N GLU A 126 -0.64 -8.26 -7.56
CA GLU A 126 -1.07 -7.70 -8.84
C GLU A 126 -0.70 -8.59 -10.01
N SER A 127 0.49 -9.18 -10.00
CA SER A 127 0.97 -10.03 -11.10
C SER A 127 0.12 -11.27 -11.27
N ILE A 128 -0.30 -11.89 -10.15
CA ILE A 128 -1.22 -13.03 -10.17
C ILE A 128 -2.62 -12.57 -10.61
N LEU A 129 -3.09 -11.42 -10.11
CA LEU A 129 -4.40 -10.89 -10.44
C LEU A 129 -4.52 -10.57 -11.93
N TRP A 130 -3.49 -9.93 -12.50
CA TRP A 130 -3.44 -9.60 -13.92
C TRP A 130 -3.38 -10.84 -14.82
N ALA A 131 -2.62 -11.88 -14.44
CA ALA A 131 -2.54 -13.13 -15.18
C ALA A 131 -3.87 -13.90 -15.19
N ASN A 132 -4.77 -13.61 -14.22
CA ASN A 132 -6.06 -14.29 -14.06
C ASN A 132 -7.25 -13.34 -14.24
N PHE A 133 -7.10 -12.28 -15.03
CA PHE A 133 -8.16 -11.27 -15.19
C PHE A 133 -9.49 -11.85 -15.64
N SER A 134 -9.49 -12.84 -16.54
CA SER A 134 -10.72 -13.48 -17.04
C SER A 134 -11.53 -14.18 -15.93
N ALA A 135 -10.87 -14.69 -14.90
CA ALA A 135 -11.50 -15.37 -13.78
C ALA A 135 -11.78 -14.45 -12.60
N LEU A 136 -10.85 -13.52 -12.33
CA LEU A 136 -10.86 -12.71 -11.11
C LEU A 136 -11.33 -11.27 -11.32
N HIS A 137 -11.35 -10.75 -12.57
CA HIS A 137 -11.79 -9.37 -12.86
C HIS A 137 -11.18 -8.31 -11.92
N ASP A 138 -9.89 -8.45 -11.63
CA ASP A 138 -9.14 -7.64 -10.66
C ASP A 138 -9.73 -7.62 -9.23
N ASN A 139 -10.53 -8.62 -8.88
CA ASN A 139 -11.13 -8.77 -7.55
C ASN A 139 -10.42 -9.90 -6.79
N PRO A 140 -9.61 -9.59 -5.75
CA PRO A 140 -8.87 -10.59 -4.99
C PRO A 140 -9.78 -11.55 -4.18
N HIS A 141 -11.05 -11.19 -3.98
CA HIS A 141 -12.03 -12.02 -3.25
C HIS A 141 -12.75 -13.03 -4.16
N LEU A 142 -12.49 -13.05 -5.47
CA LEU A 142 -13.05 -14.07 -6.38
C LEU A 142 -12.25 -15.37 -6.39
N ILE A 143 -11.12 -15.42 -5.69
CA ILE A 143 -10.41 -16.69 -5.51
C ILE A 143 -11.33 -17.68 -4.78
N SER A 144 -11.53 -18.87 -5.35
CA SER A 144 -12.46 -19.87 -4.84
C SER A 144 -11.86 -21.26 -4.93
N LEU A 145 -12.22 -22.12 -3.98
CA LEU A 145 -11.74 -23.51 -3.92
C LEU A 145 -11.93 -24.24 -5.26
N GLY A 146 -10.86 -24.86 -5.73
CA GLY A 146 -10.83 -25.64 -6.97
C GLY A 146 -10.67 -24.84 -8.27
N VAL A 147 -10.67 -23.50 -8.19
CA VAL A 147 -10.33 -22.66 -9.35
C VAL A 147 -8.86 -22.86 -9.69
N THR A 148 -8.53 -22.98 -10.97
CA THR A 148 -7.15 -23.01 -11.43
C THR A 148 -6.69 -21.59 -11.73
N LEU A 149 -5.58 -21.19 -11.11
CA LEU A 149 -4.92 -19.91 -11.31
C LEU A 149 -3.63 -20.10 -12.10
N THR A 150 -3.40 -19.20 -13.02
CA THR A 150 -2.15 -19.06 -13.76
C THR A 150 -1.18 -18.21 -12.93
N ILE A 151 -0.07 -18.78 -12.47
CA ILE A 151 0.96 -18.11 -11.70
C ILE A 151 2.10 -17.72 -12.64
N PRO A 152 2.35 -16.42 -12.84
CA PRO A 152 3.43 -15.98 -13.72
C PRO A 152 4.81 -16.30 -13.13
N PRO A 153 5.86 -16.38 -13.96
CA PRO A 153 7.21 -16.74 -13.48
C PRO A 153 7.86 -15.64 -12.64
N LEU A 154 7.50 -14.39 -12.86
CA LEU A 154 8.00 -13.20 -12.16
C LEU A 154 6.97 -12.07 -12.21
N ASP A 155 7.27 -10.96 -11.53
CA ASP A 155 6.39 -9.80 -11.51
C ASP A 155 6.28 -9.11 -12.86
N GLY A 156 5.03 -8.76 -13.21
CA GLY A 156 4.69 -8.11 -14.47
C GLY A 156 3.40 -8.66 -15.09
N ILE A 157 3.27 -8.49 -16.38
CA ILE A 157 2.08 -8.88 -17.16
C ILE A 157 2.36 -10.14 -17.98
N LEU A 158 1.55 -11.17 -17.82
CA LEU A 158 1.49 -12.29 -18.73
C LEU A 158 0.49 -11.96 -19.84
N TYR A 159 1.00 -11.75 -21.05
CA TYR A 159 0.21 -11.25 -22.18
C TYR A 159 0.07 -12.31 -23.28
N GLU A 160 -1.15 -12.56 -23.71
CA GLU A 160 -1.43 -13.37 -24.89
C GLU A 160 -1.31 -12.52 -26.16
N TRP A 161 -0.33 -12.82 -27.02
CA TRP A 161 -0.04 -12.08 -28.23
C TRP A 161 -1.18 -12.19 -29.24
N LYS A 162 -1.60 -11.06 -29.79
CA LYS A 162 -2.73 -10.97 -30.73
C LYS A 162 -2.23 -10.65 -32.15
N GLU A 163 -3.04 -11.03 -33.13
CA GLU A 163 -2.77 -10.67 -34.53
C GLU A 163 -2.71 -9.14 -34.70
N GLY A 164 -1.61 -8.67 -35.30
CA GLY A 164 -1.35 -7.24 -35.51
C GLY A 164 -0.67 -6.51 -34.36
N ASP A 165 -0.37 -7.17 -33.26
CA ASP A 165 0.39 -6.58 -32.16
C ASP A 165 1.81 -6.20 -32.62
N LYS A 166 2.38 -5.20 -31.94
CA LYS A 166 3.75 -4.73 -32.12
C LYS A 166 4.43 -4.58 -30.77
N LEU A 167 5.67 -5.01 -30.68
CA LEU A 167 6.43 -4.98 -29.43
C LEU A 167 6.53 -3.57 -28.82
N ASP A 168 6.80 -2.56 -29.63
CA ASP A 168 6.88 -1.16 -29.19
C ASP A 168 5.56 -0.65 -28.62
N HIS A 169 4.44 -1.04 -29.23
CA HIS A 169 3.12 -0.69 -28.74
C HIS A 169 2.80 -1.39 -27.42
N ILE A 170 3.05 -2.70 -27.32
CA ILE A 170 2.80 -3.48 -26.12
C ILE A 170 3.72 -3.04 -24.97
N ALA A 171 5.00 -2.79 -25.24
CA ALA A 171 5.92 -2.25 -24.25
C ALA A 171 5.44 -0.90 -23.70
N GLY A 172 5.02 0.01 -24.59
CA GLY A 172 4.45 1.30 -24.19
C GLY A 172 3.16 1.19 -23.39
N LEU A 173 2.26 0.25 -23.76
CA LEU A 173 1.00 0.01 -23.06
C LEU A 173 1.23 -0.42 -21.60
N TYR A 174 2.22 -1.27 -21.37
CA TYR A 174 2.54 -1.80 -20.04
C TYR A 174 3.70 -1.09 -19.34
N LYS A 175 4.16 0.06 -19.87
CA LYS A 175 5.13 0.97 -19.25
C LYS A 175 6.53 0.34 -19.04
N VAL A 176 6.95 -0.51 -19.97
CA VAL A 176 8.27 -1.13 -20.00
C VAL A 176 9.02 -0.77 -21.30
N THR A 177 10.28 -1.19 -21.45
CA THR A 177 11.01 -1.10 -22.70
C THR A 177 10.85 -2.36 -23.55
N VAL A 178 11.09 -2.25 -24.85
CA VAL A 178 11.09 -3.44 -25.75
C VAL A 178 12.18 -4.42 -25.32
N GLU A 179 13.32 -3.92 -24.86
CA GLU A 179 14.45 -4.70 -24.37
C GLU A 179 14.05 -5.57 -23.16
N ASP A 180 13.22 -5.06 -22.25
CA ASP A 180 12.75 -5.84 -21.08
C ASP A 180 12.00 -7.10 -21.52
N ILE A 181 11.24 -7.01 -22.62
CA ILE A 181 10.48 -8.14 -23.17
C ILE A 181 11.41 -9.10 -23.94
N LEU A 182 12.30 -8.54 -24.80
CA LEU A 182 13.19 -9.31 -25.65
C LEU A 182 14.25 -10.06 -24.87
N LEU A 183 14.81 -9.44 -23.83
CA LEU A 183 15.92 -10.00 -23.05
C LEU A 183 15.45 -10.99 -21.96
N TYR A 184 14.15 -11.13 -21.74
CA TYR A 184 13.66 -12.11 -20.80
C TYR A 184 13.77 -13.53 -21.39
N PRO A 185 14.60 -14.40 -20.80
CA PRO A 185 14.90 -15.72 -21.41
C PRO A 185 13.68 -16.62 -21.55
N GLY A 186 12.66 -16.45 -20.66
CA GLY A 186 11.44 -17.26 -20.70
C GLY A 186 10.52 -16.96 -21.88
N ASN A 187 10.75 -15.87 -22.63
CA ASN A 187 10.01 -15.57 -23.85
C ASN A 187 10.59 -16.25 -25.10
N ASP A 188 11.82 -16.74 -25.04
CA ASP A 188 12.52 -17.43 -26.13
C ASP A 188 12.43 -16.70 -27.50
N LEU A 189 12.66 -15.38 -27.48
CA LEU A 189 12.54 -14.52 -28.65
C LEU A 189 13.92 -14.27 -29.32
N ASP A 190 13.93 -14.30 -30.66
CA ASP A 190 15.10 -13.83 -31.41
C ASP A 190 15.22 -12.30 -31.28
N ILE A 191 16.25 -11.85 -30.58
CA ILE A 191 16.50 -10.42 -30.31
C ILE A 191 16.79 -9.59 -31.57
N THR A 192 17.20 -10.26 -32.67
CA THR A 192 17.53 -9.57 -33.94
C THR A 192 16.33 -9.47 -34.89
N ASN A 193 15.41 -10.41 -34.82
CA ASN A 193 14.22 -10.44 -35.64
C ASN A 193 13.06 -11.13 -34.89
N PRO A 194 12.47 -10.46 -33.89
CA PRO A 194 11.44 -11.06 -33.05
C PRO A 194 10.16 -11.29 -33.87
N VAL A 195 9.81 -12.55 -34.05
CA VAL A 195 8.54 -12.97 -34.63
C VAL A 195 7.74 -13.69 -33.54
N ILE A 196 6.57 -13.19 -33.22
CA ILE A 196 5.70 -13.75 -32.19
C ILE A 196 4.38 -14.17 -32.83
N GLU A 197 4.06 -15.44 -32.72
CA GLU A 197 2.82 -16.00 -33.28
C GLU A 197 1.62 -15.61 -32.40
N PRO A 198 0.47 -15.26 -32.98
CA PRO A 198 -0.76 -15.02 -32.22
C PRO A 198 -1.12 -16.22 -31.34
N GLY A 199 -1.53 -15.95 -30.10
CA GLY A 199 -1.82 -16.95 -29.07
C GLY A 199 -0.62 -17.33 -28.22
N THR A 200 0.61 -16.85 -28.54
CA THR A 200 1.77 -17.06 -27.69
C THR A 200 1.65 -16.25 -26.41
N LEU A 201 1.88 -16.90 -25.25
CA LEU A 201 1.98 -16.19 -23.97
C LEU A 201 3.36 -15.59 -23.83
N ILE A 202 3.41 -14.27 -23.69
CA ILE A 202 4.64 -13.49 -23.51
C ILE A 202 4.64 -12.87 -22.11
N MET A 203 5.71 -13.10 -21.38
CA MET A 203 5.94 -12.39 -20.13
C MET A 203 6.49 -11.00 -20.40
N ILE A 204 5.90 -9.99 -19.78
CA ILE A 204 6.32 -8.58 -19.81
C ILE A 204 6.87 -8.25 -18.42
N PRO A 205 8.18 -8.42 -18.18
CA PRO A 205 8.79 -8.24 -16.88
C PRO A 205 8.61 -6.80 -16.37
N GLY A 206 8.15 -6.65 -15.12
CA GLY A 206 7.89 -5.33 -14.53
C GLY A 206 6.75 -4.56 -15.19
N GLY A 207 6.05 -5.16 -16.15
CA GLY A 207 4.89 -4.56 -16.80
C GLY A 207 3.78 -4.22 -15.80
N TYR A 208 3.11 -3.10 -16.03
CA TYR A 208 2.10 -2.57 -15.13
C TYR A 208 0.86 -2.09 -15.88
N ARG A 209 -0.30 -2.37 -15.33
CA ARG A 209 -1.58 -1.74 -15.67
C ARG A 209 -2.36 -1.36 -14.42
N ASP A 210 -3.24 -0.39 -14.54
CA ASP A 210 -4.15 -0.05 -13.45
C ASP A 210 -5.15 -1.18 -13.21
N LEU A 211 -5.52 -1.39 -11.93
CA LEU A 211 -6.52 -2.38 -11.53
C LEU A 211 -7.94 -1.82 -11.69
N GLU A 212 -8.84 -2.65 -12.19
CA GLU A 212 -10.27 -2.36 -12.23
C GLU A 212 -10.89 -2.67 -10.87
N ARG A 213 -11.20 -1.63 -10.08
CA ARG A 213 -11.76 -1.80 -8.73
C ARG A 213 -13.29 -1.74 -8.71
N SER A 214 -13.94 -2.34 -9.72
CA SER A 214 -15.41 -2.33 -9.87
C SER A 214 -16.14 -3.07 -8.75
N TRP A 215 -15.46 -3.94 -8.01
CA TRP A 215 -15.99 -4.68 -6.87
C TRP A 215 -16.11 -3.82 -5.59
N ILE A 216 -15.36 -2.73 -5.49
CA ILE A 216 -15.37 -1.85 -4.32
C ILE A 216 -16.71 -1.14 -4.24
N VAL A 217 -17.36 -1.24 -3.08
CA VAL A 217 -18.64 -0.55 -2.83
C VAL A 217 -18.44 0.96 -2.91
N PRO A 218 -19.18 1.66 -3.79
CA PRO A 218 -19.08 3.11 -3.90
C PRO A 218 -19.55 3.80 -2.62
N LEU A 219 -18.73 4.70 -2.10
CA LEU A 219 -19.04 5.59 -0.99
C LEU A 219 -19.25 7.00 -1.53
N GLN A 220 -20.42 7.57 -1.30
CA GLN A 220 -20.64 9.00 -1.44
C GLN A 220 -20.06 9.67 -0.18
N ALA A 221 -18.91 10.33 -0.33
CA ALA A 221 -18.22 10.92 0.80
C ALA A 221 -19.06 12.01 1.48
N ALA A 222 -18.93 12.09 2.80
CA ALA A 222 -19.41 13.22 3.58
C ALA A 222 -18.62 14.48 3.21
N ASP A 223 -19.26 15.64 3.34
CA ASP A 223 -18.53 16.90 3.25
C ASP A 223 -17.66 17.05 4.51
N VAL A 224 -16.35 17.22 4.32
CA VAL A 224 -15.38 17.42 5.43
C VAL A 224 -15.70 18.65 6.30
N SER A 225 -16.52 19.56 5.80
CA SER A 225 -17.03 20.71 6.56
C SER A 225 -18.17 20.39 7.56
N GLY A 226 -18.61 19.11 7.63
CA GLY A 226 -19.51 18.63 8.68
C GLY A 226 -21.00 18.82 8.39
N GLY A 227 -21.39 19.11 7.13
CA GLY A 227 -22.79 19.36 6.78
C GLY A 227 -23.58 18.13 6.28
N THR A 228 -22.91 17.08 5.82
CA THR A 228 -23.55 15.86 5.29
C THR A 228 -22.89 14.61 5.83
N THR A 229 -23.68 13.55 6.02
CA THR A 229 -23.16 12.21 6.34
C THR A 229 -22.77 11.47 5.07
N ALA A 230 -21.78 10.60 5.16
CA ALA A 230 -21.43 9.68 4.08
C ALA A 230 -22.62 8.73 3.78
N LYS A 231 -22.70 8.25 2.54
CA LYS A 231 -23.79 7.36 2.11
C LYS A 231 -23.27 6.20 1.26
N ILE A 232 -23.78 5.02 1.55
CA ILE A 232 -23.63 3.81 0.73
C ILE A 232 -25.02 3.44 0.21
N ASN A 233 -25.15 3.19 -1.09
CA ASN A 233 -26.41 2.78 -1.68
C ASN A 233 -26.66 1.28 -1.46
N GLY A 234 -27.89 0.90 -1.15
CA GLY A 234 -28.29 -0.49 -0.99
C GLY A 234 -29.43 -0.66 0.01
N PRO A 235 -29.94 -1.90 0.19
CA PRO A 235 -31.11 -2.16 1.04
C PRO A 235 -30.88 -1.89 2.53
N GLY A 236 -29.62 -1.92 3.00
CA GLY A 236 -29.24 -1.58 4.37
C GLY A 236 -28.94 -0.10 4.61
N SER A 237 -29.11 0.77 3.61
CA SER A 237 -28.78 2.20 3.65
C SER A 237 -29.87 3.04 4.28
N CYS A 238 -29.48 4.10 4.97
CA CYS A 238 -30.36 5.18 5.40
C CYS A 238 -29.64 6.53 5.33
N THR A 239 -30.38 7.60 5.62
CA THR A 239 -29.80 8.93 5.85
C THR A 239 -29.92 9.21 7.37
N PRO A 240 -28.83 9.10 8.13
CA PRO A 240 -28.86 9.36 9.57
C PRO A 240 -29.21 10.82 9.84
N ALA A 241 -29.94 11.08 10.93
CA ALA A 241 -30.21 12.41 11.43
C ALA A 241 -29.34 12.67 12.67
N GLY A 242 -28.62 13.77 12.68
CA GLY A 242 -27.80 14.19 13.82
C GLY A 242 -26.33 14.39 13.52
N VAL A 243 -25.61 14.93 14.48
CA VAL A 243 -24.17 15.18 14.42
C VAL A 243 -23.50 14.28 15.45
N TYR A 244 -22.59 13.44 15.00
CA TYR A 244 -21.88 12.48 15.82
C TYR A 244 -20.40 12.57 15.48
N TYR A 245 -19.53 12.63 16.48
CA TYR A 245 -18.11 12.78 16.27
C TYR A 245 -17.36 11.57 16.78
N GLY A 246 -16.60 10.92 15.89
CA GLY A 246 -15.53 10.02 16.25
C GLY A 246 -14.32 10.81 16.78
N SER A 247 -13.41 10.10 17.41
CA SER A 247 -12.17 10.67 17.94
C SER A 247 -11.07 10.79 16.88
N GLY A 248 -11.20 10.05 15.76
CA GLY A 248 -10.15 9.83 14.77
C GLY A 248 -9.06 8.87 15.25
N ALA A 249 -9.20 8.31 16.44
CA ALA A 249 -8.32 7.30 17.00
C ALA A 249 -9.01 5.94 16.91
N PHE A 250 -8.66 5.15 15.90
CA PHE A 250 -9.32 3.88 15.62
C PHE A 250 -8.75 2.75 16.49
N GLY A 251 -9.64 2.00 17.15
CA GLY A 251 -9.29 0.78 17.87
C GLY A 251 -9.47 -0.46 17.00
N TRP A 252 -8.83 -1.56 17.38
CA TRP A 252 -8.93 -2.83 16.69
C TRP A 252 -10.38 -3.36 16.75
N PRO A 253 -11.00 -3.67 15.58
CA PRO A 253 -12.39 -4.09 15.52
C PRO A 253 -12.59 -5.60 15.72
N ALA A 254 -11.53 -6.40 15.77
CA ALA A 254 -11.56 -7.85 15.97
C ALA A 254 -10.78 -8.26 17.22
N ALA A 255 -11.02 -9.48 17.69
CA ALA A 255 -10.46 -9.99 18.95
C ALA A 255 -8.95 -10.27 18.92
N TYR A 256 -8.34 -10.37 17.71
CA TYR A 256 -6.92 -10.70 17.51
C TYR A 256 -6.19 -9.53 16.85
N PRO A 257 -5.81 -8.49 17.60
CA PRO A 257 -5.15 -7.32 17.07
C PRO A 257 -3.83 -7.67 16.37
N GLY A 258 -3.66 -7.17 15.13
CA GLY A 258 -2.45 -7.38 14.33
C GLY A 258 -2.38 -8.72 13.58
N GLU A 259 -3.34 -9.62 13.75
CA GLU A 259 -3.37 -10.91 13.04
C GLU A 259 -4.17 -10.78 11.74
N VAL A 260 -3.54 -11.13 10.61
CA VAL A 260 -4.15 -11.18 9.28
C VAL A 260 -4.36 -12.63 8.87
N SER A 261 -5.56 -12.97 8.44
CA SER A 261 -5.93 -14.32 8.00
C SER A 261 -6.23 -14.40 6.50
N GLY A 262 -6.27 -13.27 5.83
CA GLY A 262 -6.62 -13.14 4.42
C GLY A 262 -5.63 -12.29 3.65
N ASN A 263 -6.15 -11.33 2.89
CA ASN A 263 -5.34 -10.34 2.20
C ASN A 263 -4.90 -9.23 3.16
N ASP A 264 -3.66 -8.82 3.08
CA ASP A 264 -3.16 -7.61 3.73
C ASP A 264 -3.51 -6.37 2.87
N TYR A 265 -3.10 -5.19 3.33
CA TYR A 265 -3.30 -3.94 2.60
C TYR A 265 -2.33 -3.82 1.42
N TRP A 266 -2.86 -3.72 0.21
CA TRP A 266 -2.12 -3.48 -1.02
C TRP A 266 -3.00 -2.77 -2.07
N SER A 267 -2.47 -2.45 -3.26
CA SER A 267 -3.16 -1.63 -4.24
C SER A 267 -4.50 -2.21 -4.74
N GLY A 268 -4.60 -3.53 -4.84
CA GLY A 268 -5.81 -4.25 -5.24
C GLY A 268 -6.75 -4.60 -4.08
N HIS A 269 -6.27 -4.49 -2.84
CA HIS A 269 -7.05 -4.76 -1.63
C HIS A 269 -6.84 -3.63 -0.61
N PRO A 270 -7.54 -2.49 -0.75
CA PRO A 270 -7.37 -1.34 0.15
C PRO A 270 -8.08 -1.55 1.52
N ALA A 271 -7.82 -2.70 2.12
CA ALA A 271 -8.38 -3.21 3.37
C ALA A 271 -7.38 -4.13 4.07
N ILE A 272 -7.69 -4.63 5.24
CA ILE A 272 -7.05 -5.80 5.85
C ILE A 272 -8.10 -6.83 6.21
N ASP A 273 -7.79 -8.10 5.93
CA ASP A 273 -8.62 -9.25 6.30
C ASP A 273 -8.11 -9.77 7.65
N MET A 274 -8.75 -9.31 8.72
CA MET A 274 -8.34 -9.61 10.09
C MET A 274 -8.79 -10.99 10.52
N MET A 275 -7.92 -11.68 11.26
CA MET A 275 -8.23 -12.97 11.84
C MET A 275 -9.39 -12.86 12.83
N CYS A 276 -10.38 -13.72 12.65
CA CYS A 276 -11.42 -14.02 13.63
C CYS A 276 -12.03 -15.38 13.35
N TYR A 277 -12.70 -15.97 14.34
CA TYR A 277 -13.48 -17.19 14.18
C TYR A 277 -14.95 -16.84 13.98
N GLU A 278 -15.68 -17.72 13.29
CA GLU A 278 -17.10 -17.50 13.07
C GLU A 278 -17.87 -17.33 14.38
N GLY A 279 -18.60 -16.22 14.49
CA GLY A 279 -19.32 -15.84 15.70
C GLY A 279 -18.56 -14.94 16.66
N ASP A 280 -17.26 -14.73 16.47
CA ASP A 280 -16.49 -13.78 17.29
C ASP A 280 -17.06 -12.37 17.17
N ALA A 281 -17.06 -11.64 18.29
CA ALA A 281 -17.61 -10.29 18.32
C ALA A 281 -16.76 -9.32 17.47
N ILE A 282 -17.47 -8.53 16.67
CA ILE A 282 -16.88 -7.43 15.90
C ILE A 282 -17.29 -6.11 16.54
N PHE A 283 -16.31 -5.22 16.71
CA PHE A 283 -16.43 -3.98 17.47
C PHE A 283 -16.34 -2.75 16.57
N ALA A 284 -17.08 -1.68 16.92
CA ALA A 284 -16.91 -0.37 16.29
C ALA A 284 -15.51 0.17 16.59
N SER A 285 -14.74 0.47 15.55
CA SER A 285 -13.34 0.93 15.64
C SER A 285 -13.22 2.32 16.27
N ASP A 286 -14.23 3.19 16.06
CA ASP A 286 -14.41 4.47 16.73
C ASP A 286 -15.90 4.75 16.92
N SER A 287 -16.23 5.78 17.70
CA SER A 287 -17.61 6.26 17.86
C SER A 287 -18.13 6.87 16.56
N GLY A 288 -19.41 6.72 16.27
CA GLY A 288 -19.98 7.25 15.02
C GLY A 288 -21.46 6.89 14.86
N VAL A 289 -21.96 7.03 13.64
CA VAL A 289 -23.31 6.66 13.25
C VAL A 289 -23.29 5.59 12.17
N VAL A 290 -24.09 4.58 12.31
CA VAL A 290 -24.26 3.52 11.31
C VAL A 290 -24.93 4.09 10.07
N ILE A 291 -24.27 4.05 8.93
CA ILE A 291 -24.80 4.52 7.63
C ILE A 291 -25.24 3.36 6.72
N TYR A 292 -24.85 2.15 7.08
CA TYR A 292 -25.27 0.92 6.41
C TYR A 292 -25.25 -0.26 7.38
N ALA A 293 -26.28 -1.11 7.32
CA ALA A 293 -26.32 -2.39 8.04
C ALA A 293 -27.18 -3.39 7.27
N GLY A 294 -26.57 -4.44 6.71
CA GLY A 294 -27.29 -5.45 5.94
C GLY A 294 -26.44 -6.10 4.83
N PRO A 295 -27.08 -6.97 4.03
CA PRO A 295 -26.42 -7.61 2.89
C PRO A 295 -26.18 -6.59 1.77
N ILE A 296 -25.01 -6.71 1.10
CA ILE A 296 -24.66 -5.88 -0.05
C ILE A 296 -24.02 -6.72 -1.15
N SER A 297 -24.20 -6.31 -2.41
CA SER A 297 -23.56 -6.93 -3.57
C SER A 297 -22.09 -6.52 -3.68
N GLY A 298 -21.35 -7.14 -4.60
CA GLY A 298 -19.93 -6.83 -4.85
C GLY A 298 -18.94 -7.66 -4.02
N GLY A 299 -19.43 -8.69 -3.32
CA GLY A 299 -18.56 -9.62 -2.59
C GLY A 299 -18.49 -9.40 -1.09
N TYR A 300 -18.88 -8.24 -0.57
CA TYR A 300 -18.79 -7.91 0.87
C TYR A 300 -19.73 -8.75 1.77
N GLY A 301 -20.78 -9.36 1.20
CA GLY A 301 -21.76 -10.12 1.98
C GLY A 301 -22.55 -9.25 2.95
N ASN A 302 -22.64 -9.67 4.21
CA ASN A 302 -23.24 -8.85 5.26
C ASN A 302 -22.25 -7.81 5.75
N MET A 303 -22.67 -6.55 5.74
CA MET A 303 -21.78 -5.41 5.98
C MET A 303 -22.40 -4.41 6.95
N VAL A 304 -21.57 -3.84 7.80
CA VAL A 304 -21.84 -2.62 8.56
C VAL A 304 -20.87 -1.54 8.09
N ALA A 305 -21.36 -0.31 7.96
CA ALA A 305 -20.50 0.86 7.74
C ALA A 305 -20.87 1.97 8.73
N ILE A 306 -19.84 2.61 9.29
CA ILE A 306 -19.96 3.64 10.32
C ILE A 306 -19.30 4.91 9.83
N ASP A 307 -20.06 6.02 9.84
CA ASP A 307 -19.53 7.37 9.61
C ASP A 307 -19.09 7.96 10.96
N HIS A 308 -17.81 8.30 11.05
CA HIS A 308 -17.18 8.87 12.25
C HIS A 308 -17.11 10.39 12.20
N GLN A 309 -17.64 10.99 11.11
CA GLN A 309 -17.47 12.38 10.73
C GLN A 309 -16.01 12.77 10.42
N GLY A 310 -15.76 14.03 10.08
CA GLY A 310 -14.43 14.44 9.61
C GLY A 310 -14.01 13.77 8.30
N GLY A 311 -14.97 13.18 7.58
CA GLY A 311 -14.77 12.44 6.34
C GLY A 311 -14.34 10.98 6.51
N TYR A 312 -14.27 10.45 7.73
CA TYR A 312 -13.87 9.07 8.00
C TYR A 312 -15.06 8.12 8.04
N VAL A 313 -14.92 7.02 7.33
CA VAL A 313 -15.87 5.89 7.33
C VAL A 313 -15.11 4.59 7.54
N THR A 314 -15.60 3.72 8.43
CA THR A 314 -15.11 2.33 8.55
C THR A 314 -16.13 1.36 7.99
N ILE A 315 -15.63 0.29 7.34
CA ILE A 315 -16.44 -0.79 6.76
C ILE A 315 -16.04 -2.10 7.41
N TYR A 316 -17.03 -2.88 7.77
CA TYR A 316 -16.93 -4.20 8.41
C TYR A 316 -17.73 -5.18 7.57
N ALA A 317 -17.06 -6.09 6.87
CA ALA A 317 -17.71 -7.01 5.94
C ALA A 317 -17.49 -8.49 6.28
N HIS A 318 -18.11 -9.37 5.51
CA HIS A 318 -18.17 -10.82 5.67
C HIS A 318 -18.83 -11.28 6.98
N LEU A 319 -19.64 -10.42 7.62
CA LEU A 319 -20.28 -10.72 8.89
C LEU A 319 -21.24 -11.91 8.79
N SER A 320 -21.30 -12.75 9.82
CA SER A 320 -22.35 -13.77 9.97
C SER A 320 -23.68 -13.12 10.37
N SER A 321 -23.62 -12.08 11.22
CA SER A 321 -24.77 -11.32 11.68
C SER A 321 -24.34 -9.91 12.11
N TRP A 322 -25.31 -9.01 12.19
CA TRP A 322 -25.14 -7.66 12.75
C TRP A 322 -26.25 -7.37 13.77
N ASN A 323 -25.95 -6.57 14.78
CA ASN A 323 -26.85 -6.23 15.88
C ASN A 323 -27.09 -4.71 16.02
N VAL A 324 -26.77 -3.97 14.97
CA VAL A 324 -26.99 -2.53 14.88
C VAL A 324 -27.93 -2.21 13.70
N SER A 325 -28.56 -1.06 13.75
CA SER A 325 -29.44 -0.58 12.68
C SER A 325 -28.88 0.68 12.07
N CYS A 326 -29.14 0.90 10.78
CA CYS A 326 -28.79 2.14 10.12
C CYS A 326 -29.43 3.34 10.84
N GLY A 327 -28.67 4.42 11.05
CA GLY A 327 -29.06 5.57 11.87
C GLY A 327 -28.74 5.45 13.35
N GLN A 328 -28.35 4.26 13.83
CA GLN A 328 -27.94 4.06 15.22
C GLN A 328 -26.57 4.70 15.50
N VAL A 329 -26.48 5.39 16.63
CA VAL A 329 -25.22 5.86 17.20
C VAL A 329 -24.51 4.72 17.90
N VAL A 330 -23.23 4.57 17.67
CA VAL A 330 -22.39 3.56 18.33
C VAL A 330 -21.20 4.24 18.99
N SER A 331 -20.73 3.63 20.08
CA SER A 331 -19.50 4.05 20.77
C SER A 331 -18.34 3.18 20.32
N LYS A 332 -17.13 3.72 20.37
CA LYS A 332 -15.88 2.95 20.18
C LYS A 332 -15.87 1.71 21.07
N GLY A 333 -15.56 0.55 20.51
CA GLY A 333 -15.55 -0.74 21.21
C GLY A 333 -16.95 -1.36 21.44
N GLN A 334 -18.03 -0.74 20.95
CA GLN A 334 -19.36 -1.37 20.99
C GLN A 334 -19.40 -2.54 20.01
N VAL A 335 -20.00 -3.67 20.45
CA VAL A 335 -20.25 -4.81 19.55
C VAL A 335 -21.29 -4.40 18.51
N ILE A 336 -20.95 -4.58 17.22
CA ILE A 336 -21.78 -4.21 16.07
C ILE A 336 -22.20 -5.39 15.22
N GLY A 337 -21.57 -6.55 15.40
CA GLY A 337 -21.87 -7.77 14.66
C GLY A 337 -21.00 -8.93 15.11
N ALA A 338 -21.02 -9.97 14.32
CA ALA A 338 -20.20 -11.17 14.52
C ALA A 338 -19.46 -11.54 13.24
N CYS A 339 -18.21 -12.01 13.40
CA CYS A 339 -17.37 -12.54 12.35
C CYS A 339 -18.08 -13.66 11.58
N GLY A 340 -17.81 -13.78 10.29
CA GLY A 340 -18.42 -14.81 9.46
C GLY A 340 -17.70 -15.04 8.14
N THR A 341 -18.42 -15.62 7.19
CA THR A 341 -17.94 -15.99 5.85
C THR A 341 -18.93 -15.57 4.76
N SER A 342 -19.77 -14.57 5.02
CA SER A 342 -20.78 -14.15 4.04
C SER A 342 -20.15 -13.44 2.84
N GLY A 343 -20.75 -13.55 1.66
CA GLY A 343 -20.23 -12.97 0.42
C GLY A 343 -19.08 -13.77 -0.20
N ASN A 344 -18.10 -13.09 -0.79
CA ASN A 344 -16.93 -13.72 -1.39
C ASN A 344 -15.83 -13.90 -0.33
N SER A 345 -15.90 -14.99 0.41
CA SER A 345 -14.96 -15.31 1.50
C SER A 345 -14.62 -16.80 1.45
N THR A 346 -13.36 -17.16 1.58
CA THR A 346 -12.86 -18.55 1.60
C THR A 346 -12.81 -19.13 3.01
N GLY A 347 -12.97 -18.30 4.04
CA GLY A 347 -12.94 -18.70 5.46
C GLY A 347 -13.33 -17.54 6.37
N ALA A 348 -13.56 -17.81 7.65
CA ALA A 348 -13.97 -16.78 8.60
C ALA A 348 -12.88 -15.72 8.78
N HIS A 349 -13.23 -14.47 8.49
CA HIS A 349 -12.38 -13.30 8.70
C HIS A 349 -13.23 -12.02 8.71
N LEU A 350 -12.67 -10.94 9.22
CA LEU A 350 -13.23 -9.60 9.11
C LEU A 350 -12.50 -8.84 8.00
N HIS A 351 -13.19 -8.53 6.91
CA HIS A 351 -12.70 -7.54 5.95
C HIS A 351 -12.95 -6.14 6.51
N PHE A 352 -11.86 -5.38 6.74
CA PHE A 352 -11.91 -4.09 7.40
C PHE A 352 -11.27 -2.99 6.56
N GLU A 353 -12.04 -1.91 6.32
CA GLU A 353 -11.57 -0.74 5.60
C GLU A 353 -11.67 0.53 6.46
N ILE A 354 -10.74 1.45 6.24
CA ILE A 354 -10.84 2.85 6.69
C ILE A 354 -10.82 3.73 5.43
N ARG A 355 -11.87 4.51 5.25
CA ARG A 355 -11.97 5.45 4.12
C ARG A 355 -11.95 6.88 4.62
N GLN A 356 -11.34 7.78 3.85
CA GLN A 356 -11.38 9.23 4.08
C GLN A 356 -11.75 9.94 2.77
N GLY A 357 -12.89 10.60 2.75
CA GLY A 357 -13.43 11.15 1.52
C GLY A 357 -13.68 10.04 0.49
N SER A 358 -13.07 10.17 -0.69
CA SER A 358 -13.10 9.13 -1.75
C SER A 358 -11.89 8.18 -1.71
N GLY A 359 -10.95 8.37 -0.79
CA GLY A 359 -9.73 7.59 -0.68
C GLY A 359 -9.79 6.51 0.40
N PHE A 360 -8.75 5.67 0.42
CA PHE A 360 -8.54 4.62 1.41
C PHE A 360 -7.34 4.96 2.28
N ILE A 361 -7.43 4.60 3.55
CA ILE A 361 -6.32 4.71 4.51
C ILE A 361 -5.86 3.29 4.82
N ASN A 362 -4.56 3.08 4.79
CA ASN A 362 -3.99 1.82 5.26
C ASN A 362 -4.31 1.64 6.76
N PRO A 363 -5.11 0.62 7.15
CA PRO A 363 -5.53 0.45 8.53
C PRO A 363 -4.35 0.30 9.53
N TRP A 364 -3.21 -0.26 9.09
CA TRP A 364 -2.00 -0.36 9.90
C TRP A 364 -1.46 0.97 10.40
N GLN A 365 -1.74 2.07 9.69
CA GLN A 365 -1.28 3.41 10.05
C GLN A 365 -2.25 4.13 11.01
N ALA A 366 -3.48 3.62 11.13
CA ALA A 366 -4.57 4.28 11.85
C ALA A 366 -5.00 3.54 13.12
N LEU A 367 -4.86 2.22 13.16
CA LEU A 367 -5.26 1.37 14.30
C LEU A 367 -4.27 1.48 15.46
N GLN A 368 -4.83 1.52 16.70
CA GLN A 368 -4.08 1.67 17.95
C GLN A 368 -4.47 0.59 18.94
#